data_2b2d22269c44e060ea2d61787a01a8f3
#
_entry.id   2b2d22269c44e060ea2d61787a01a8f3
#
_cell.length_a   1.000
_cell.length_b   1.000
_cell.length_c   1.000
_cell.angle_alpha   90.00
_cell.angle_beta   90.00
_cell.angle_gamma   90.00
#
_symmetry.space_group_name_H-M   'P 1'
#
loop_
_entity.id
_entity.type
_entity.pdbx_description
1 polymer ?
#
loop_
_entity_poly.entity_id
_entity_poly.type
_entity_poly.pdbx_seq_one_letter_code
_entity_poly.pdbx_strand_id
1 'polypeptide(L)'
;KKEVDLYHSLPLKRRSHLYIIVSSDFMIFTALLILFLCLQSAIAAVAGYFSRELFADTLWSFVCYLAVFAATYLTMALAMILTGQTFVGMMVFGVIVTYAPLILQNLYTILAEVFFKTYYADIKKGMFLTYCSPIGLARKLLNDIFETDAVLWTWEARSTAFAASCIWITVTGAAVFVLFHKRPSETAGNAMAFPKANGIIRILLVIPVSVYA
;
A
#
# COMPACT_ATOMS: atom_id res chain seq x y z
N LYS A 1 11.42 -24.48 10.53
CA LYS A 1 10.62 -25.75 10.45
C LYS A 1 9.81 -26.02 11.73
N LYS A 2 10.41 -25.89 12.92
CA LYS A 2 9.73 -26.16 14.21
C LYS A 2 8.59 -25.19 14.55
N GLU A 3 8.67 -23.92 14.11
CA GLU A 3 7.60 -22.93 14.35
C GLU A 3 6.34 -23.21 13.54
N VAL A 4 6.50 -23.71 12.30
CA VAL A 4 5.37 -24.06 11.44
C VAL A 4 4.57 -25.23 12.03
N ASP A 5 5.24 -26.19 12.64
CA ASP A 5 4.61 -27.34 13.28
C ASP A 5 3.81 -26.92 14.54
N LEU A 6 4.30 -25.93 15.30
CA LEU A 6 3.60 -25.39 16.47
C LEU A 6 2.29 -24.69 16.08
N TYR A 7 2.28 -23.90 15.00
CA TYR A 7 1.07 -23.23 14.50
C TYR A 7 0.03 -24.21 13.96
N HIS A 8 0.47 -25.34 13.38
CA HIS A 8 -0.45 -26.38 12.89
C HIS A 8 -1.00 -27.26 14.00
N SER A 9 -0.38 -27.30 15.19
CA SER A 9 -0.87 -28.05 16.34
C SER A 9 -1.98 -27.34 17.13
N LEU A 10 -2.20 -26.02 16.89
CA LEU A 10 -3.26 -25.28 17.53
C LEU A 10 -4.62 -25.63 16.91
N PRO A 11 -5.68 -25.91 17.69
CA PRO A 11 -7.01 -26.29 17.21
C PRO A 11 -7.81 -25.10 16.64
N LEU A 12 -7.12 -24.15 15.99
CA LEU A 12 -7.73 -22.97 15.44
C LEU A 12 -8.03 -23.15 13.94
N LYS A 13 -9.20 -22.70 13.52
CA LYS A 13 -9.55 -22.65 12.09
C LYS A 13 -8.59 -21.67 11.38
N ARG A 14 -8.10 -22.04 10.20
CA ARG A 14 -7.16 -21.24 9.40
C ARG A 14 -7.61 -19.79 9.21
N ARG A 15 -8.93 -19.56 9.09
CA ARG A 15 -9.51 -18.20 8.98
C ARG A 15 -9.32 -17.39 10.24
N SER A 16 -9.54 -17.99 11.42
CA SER A 16 -9.38 -17.31 12.70
C SER A 16 -7.94 -16.86 12.92
N HIS A 17 -6.98 -17.67 12.45
CA HIS A 17 -5.55 -17.32 12.53
C HIS A 17 -5.20 -16.06 11.74
N LEU A 18 -5.68 -15.93 10.50
CA LEU A 18 -5.50 -14.71 9.70
C LEU A 18 -6.10 -13.48 10.40
N TYR A 19 -7.34 -13.60 10.89
CA TYR A 19 -7.99 -12.49 11.59
C TYR A 19 -7.25 -12.05 12.84
N ILE A 20 -6.73 -12.98 13.63
CA ILE A 20 -5.98 -12.68 14.85
C ILE A 20 -4.70 -11.90 14.50
N ILE A 21 -3.93 -12.35 13.51
CA ILE A 21 -2.71 -11.66 13.09
C ILE A 21 -3.03 -10.25 12.59
N VAL A 22 -3.94 -10.14 11.63
CA VAL A 22 -4.28 -8.83 11.03
C VAL A 22 -4.84 -7.88 12.09
N SER A 23 -5.75 -8.33 12.95
CA SER A 23 -6.31 -7.48 14.00
C SER A 23 -5.29 -7.06 15.04
N SER A 24 -4.36 -7.95 15.42
CA SER A 24 -3.28 -7.63 16.35
C SER A 24 -2.37 -6.53 15.80
N ASP A 25 -1.94 -6.66 14.54
CA ASP A 25 -1.07 -5.67 13.89
C ASP A 25 -1.77 -4.31 13.75
N PHE A 26 -3.06 -4.31 13.39
CA PHE A 26 -3.86 -3.09 13.34
C PHE A 26 -4.04 -2.43 14.72
N MET A 27 -4.27 -3.21 15.76
CA MET A 27 -4.39 -2.68 17.13
C MET A 27 -3.07 -2.04 17.61
N ILE A 28 -1.95 -2.70 17.36
CA ILE A 28 -0.62 -2.18 17.75
C ILE A 28 -0.35 -0.87 17.00
N PHE A 29 -0.55 -0.85 15.68
CA PHE A 29 -0.35 0.36 14.89
C PHE A 29 -1.27 1.50 15.33
N THR A 30 -2.56 1.23 15.55
CA THR A 30 -3.54 2.22 16.00
C THR A 30 -3.18 2.79 17.36
N ALA A 31 -2.73 1.97 18.29
CA ALA A 31 -2.30 2.42 19.62
C ALA A 31 -1.08 3.34 19.54
N LEU A 32 -0.07 2.97 18.72
CA LEU A 32 1.11 3.81 18.50
C LEU A 32 0.76 5.12 17.80
N LEU A 33 -0.15 5.08 16.83
CA LEU A 33 -0.61 6.27 16.11
C LEU A 33 -1.35 7.23 17.04
N ILE A 34 -2.25 6.73 17.89
CA ILE A 34 -2.94 7.55 18.90
C ILE A 34 -1.93 8.20 19.84
N LEU A 35 -0.96 7.43 20.34
CA LEU A 35 0.10 7.96 21.23
C LEU A 35 0.87 9.09 20.54
N PHE A 36 1.26 8.90 19.27
CA PHE A 36 1.98 9.90 18.48
C PHE A 36 1.17 11.20 18.28
N LEU A 37 -0.11 11.07 17.89
CA LEU A 37 -0.98 12.23 17.67
C LEU A 37 -1.34 12.95 18.97
N CYS A 38 -1.48 12.23 20.09
CA CYS A 38 -1.64 12.83 21.43
C CYS A 38 -0.40 13.63 21.83
N LEU A 39 0.80 13.11 21.59
CA LEU A 39 2.06 13.82 21.83
C LEU A 39 2.16 15.09 20.97
N GLN A 40 1.85 14.99 19.70
CA GLN A 40 1.84 16.13 18.79
C GLN A 40 0.85 17.22 19.23
N SER A 41 -0.38 16.83 19.61
CA SER A 41 -1.39 17.78 20.09
C SER A 41 -1.02 18.40 21.44
N ALA A 42 -0.37 17.65 22.33
CA ALA A 42 0.13 18.16 23.61
C ALA A 42 1.24 19.21 23.40
N ILE A 43 2.17 18.97 22.49
CA ILE A 43 3.23 19.92 22.15
C ILE A 43 2.61 21.20 21.57
N ALA A 44 1.64 21.08 20.67
CA ALA A 44 0.95 22.22 20.09
C ALA A 44 0.18 23.04 21.14
N ALA A 45 -0.44 22.37 22.12
CA ALA A 45 -1.13 23.02 23.24
C ALA A 45 -0.17 23.81 24.14
N VAL A 46 0.99 23.22 24.47
CA VAL A 46 2.04 23.90 25.28
C VAL A 46 2.60 25.11 24.52
N ALA A 47 2.75 25.01 23.21
CA ALA A 47 3.22 26.12 22.36
C ALA A 47 2.14 27.18 22.09
N GLY A 48 0.91 27.02 22.59
CA GLY A 48 -0.17 28.01 22.44
C GLY A 48 -0.87 27.99 21.08
N TYR A 49 -0.60 26.99 20.23
CA TYR A 49 -1.19 26.85 18.88
C TYR A 49 -2.46 25.98 18.84
N PHE A 50 -2.99 25.60 20.01
CA PHE A 50 -4.16 24.74 20.05
C PHE A 50 -5.42 25.48 19.56
N SER A 51 -5.95 25.07 18.43
CA SER A 51 -7.18 25.59 17.84
C SER A 51 -8.15 24.47 17.50
N ARG A 52 -9.42 24.82 17.28
CA ARG A 52 -10.45 23.86 16.82
C ARG A 52 -10.08 23.28 15.44
N GLU A 53 -9.48 24.08 14.58
CA GLU A 53 -9.02 23.66 13.24
C GLU A 53 -7.92 22.62 13.35
N LEU A 54 -6.91 22.87 14.20
CA LEU A 54 -5.83 21.91 14.44
C LEU A 54 -6.35 20.56 14.96
N PHE A 55 -7.38 20.56 15.79
CA PHE A 55 -8.00 19.31 16.24
C PHE A 55 -8.69 18.57 15.11
N ALA A 56 -9.42 19.27 14.23
CA ALA A 56 -10.06 18.67 13.07
C ALA A 56 -9.05 18.10 12.08
N ASP A 57 -7.93 18.82 11.82
CA ASP A 57 -6.83 18.35 10.98
C ASP A 57 -6.11 17.14 11.57
N THR A 58 -5.97 17.08 12.90
CA THR A 58 -5.41 15.92 13.59
C THR A 58 -6.28 14.68 13.43
N LEU A 59 -7.60 14.84 13.54
CA LEU A 59 -8.55 13.74 13.31
C LEU A 59 -8.53 13.26 11.84
N TRP A 60 -8.47 14.19 10.89
CA TRP A 60 -8.33 13.86 9.49
C TRP A 60 -7.04 13.11 9.21
N SER A 61 -5.92 13.60 9.75
CA SER A 61 -4.62 12.94 9.66
C SER A 61 -4.64 11.52 10.21
N PHE A 62 -5.33 11.29 11.34
CA PHE A 62 -5.51 9.96 11.90
C PHE A 62 -6.17 9.00 10.90
N VAL A 63 -7.25 9.42 10.25
CA VAL A 63 -7.95 8.60 9.25
C VAL A 63 -7.08 8.34 8.03
N CYS A 64 -6.34 9.35 7.54
CA CYS A 64 -5.42 9.20 6.42
C CYS A 64 -4.27 8.23 6.73
N TYR A 65 -3.65 8.32 7.90
CA TYR A 65 -2.58 7.40 8.31
C TYR A 65 -3.09 5.96 8.44
N LEU A 66 -4.28 5.75 8.98
CA LEU A 66 -4.89 4.42 9.02
C LEU A 66 -5.18 3.86 7.62
N ALA A 67 -5.67 4.68 6.70
CA ALA A 67 -5.92 4.26 5.32
C ALA A 67 -4.62 3.89 4.61
N VAL A 68 -3.56 4.69 4.77
CA VAL A 68 -2.24 4.40 4.20
C VAL A 68 -1.65 3.12 4.78
N PHE A 69 -1.73 2.95 6.10
CA PHE A 69 -1.27 1.73 6.76
C PHE A 69 -2.04 0.50 6.25
N ALA A 70 -3.37 0.58 6.19
CA ALA A 70 -4.20 -0.52 5.70
C ALA A 70 -3.85 -0.90 4.26
N ALA A 71 -3.71 0.08 3.36
CA ALA A 71 -3.36 -0.15 1.97
C ALA A 71 -1.99 -0.80 1.80
N THR A 72 -0.97 -0.30 2.50
CA THR A 72 0.41 -0.84 2.43
C THR A 72 0.52 -2.20 3.10
N TYR A 73 -0.09 -2.39 4.27
CA TYR A 73 -0.09 -3.65 5.00
C TYR A 73 -0.76 -4.78 4.22
N LEU A 74 -1.96 -4.54 3.67
CA LEU A 74 -2.67 -5.54 2.87
C LEU A 74 -1.93 -5.87 1.58
N THR A 75 -1.27 -4.90 0.96
CA THR A 75 -0.42 -5.14 -0.22
C THR A 75 0.80 -5.99 0.12
N MET A 76 1.44 -5.73 1.27
CA MET A 76 2.56 -6.55 1.77
C MET A 76 2.08 -7.97 2.12
N ALA A 77 0.94 -8.11 2.80
CA ALA A 77 0.35 -9.40 3.10
C ALA A 77 0.02 -10.18 1.83
N LEU A 78 -0.51 -9.51 0.79
CA LEU A 78 -0.76 -10.12 -0.52
C LEU A 78 0.53 -10.65 -1.15
N ALA A 79 1.60 -9.86 -1.15
CA ALA A 79 2.90 -10.26 -1.68
C ALA A 79 3.46 -11.49 -0.92
N MET A 80 3.34 -11.51 0.40
CA MET A 80 3.79 -12.64 1.23
C MET A 80 2.95 -13.91 1.03
N ILE A 81 1.66 -13.78 0.75
CA ILE A 81 0.79 -14.93 0.44
C ILE A 81 1.13 -15.54 -0.92
N LEU A 82 1.46 -14.70 -1.92
CA LEU A 82 1.84 -15.15 -3.26
C LEU A 82 3.17 -15.89 -3.27
N THR A 83 4.05 -15.61 -2.31
CA THR A 83 5.40 -16.17 -2.21
C THR A 83 5.52 -17.15 -1.05
N GLY A 84 6.50 -18.03 -1.10
CA GLY A 84 6.82 -18.97 -0.02
C GLY A 84 8.02 -18.56 0.83
N GLN A 85 8.76 -17.53 0.38
CA GLN A 85 9.96 -17.00 1.04
C GLN A 85 9.81 -15.50 1.32
N THR A 86 10.24 -15.06 2.48
CA THR A 86 10.13 -13.67 2.93
C THR A 86 10.87 -12.70 2.00
N PHE A 87 12.09 -13.05 1.59
CA PHE A 87 12.91 -12.22 0.69
C PHE A 87 12.22 -11.99 -0.66
N VAL A 88 11.70 -13.07 -1.26
CA VAL A 88 10.95 -12.97 -2.53
C VAL A 88 9.66 -12.16 -2.34
N GLY A 89 9.00 -12.28 -1.18
CA GLY A 89 7.82 -11.49 -0.83
C GLY A 89 8.11 -9.99 -0.76
N MET A 90 9.23 -9.59 -0.19
CA MET A 90 9.68 -8.19 -0.17
C MET A 90 9.94 -7.66 -1.58
N MET A 91 10.57 -8.45 -2.45
CA MET A 91 10.80 -8.08 -3.85
C MET A 91 9.48 -7.91 -4.61
N VAL A 92 8.54 -8.84 -4.46
CA VAL A 92 7.20 -8.76 -5.09
C VAL A 92 6.43 -7.56 -4.56
N PHE A 93 6.49 -7.27 -3.27
CA PHE A 93 5.91 -6.05 -2.71
C PHE A 93 6.49 -4.80 -3.36
N GLY A 94 7.83 -4.70 -3.45
CA GLY A 94 8.51 -3.60 -4.13
C GLY A 94 8.00 -3.40 -5.56
N VAL A 95 7.87 -4.49 -6.32
CA VAL A 95 7.34 -4.44 -7.69
C VAL A 95 5.89 -3.93 -7.72
N ILE A 96 4.99 -4.47 -6.91
CA ILE A 96 3.58 -4.05 -6.88
C ILE A 96 3.48 -2.55 -6.57
N VAL A 97 4.29 -2.08 -5.63
CA VAL A 97 4.27 -0.70 -5.15
C VAL A 97 4.83 0.28 -6.17
N THR A 98 5.92 -0.07 -6.86
CA THR A 98 6.63 0.83 -7.77
C THR A 98 6.16 0.71 -9.22
N TYR A 99 5.49 -0.40 -9.57
CA TYR A 99 5.18 -0.72 -10.96
C TYR A 99 4.30 0.33 -11.65
N ALA A 100 3.17 0.68 -11.02
CA ALA A 100 2.25 1.64 -11.63
C ALA A 100 2.82 3.07 -11.68
N PRO A 101 3.34 3.67 -10.59
CA PRO A 101 3.77 5.05 -10.61
C PRO A 101 5.10 5.29 -11.33
N LEU A 102 6.01 4.31 -11.36
CA LEU A 102 7.33 4.51 -11.96
C LEU A 102 7.43 3.86 -13.34
N ILE A 103 7.06 2.60 -13.46
CA ILE A 103 7.32 1.82 -14.66
C ILE A 103 6.31 2.14 -15.76
N LEU A 104 5.01 2.09 -15.45
CA LEU A 104 3.98 2.39 -16.43
C LEU A 104 4.01 3.85 -16.85
N GLN A 105 4.31 4.78 -15.95
CA GLN A 105 4.42 6.19 -16.27
C GLN A 105 5.61 6.45 -17.20
N ASN A 106 6.80 5.89 -16.89
CA ASN A 106 7.98 6.04 -17.73
C ASN A 106 7.79 5.36 -19.09
N LEU A 107 7.21 4.15 -19.12
CA LEU A 107 6.89 3.47 -20.37
C LEU A 107 5.95 4.32 -21.25
N TYR A 108 4.91 4.89 -20.63
CA TYR A 108 4.00 5.79 -21.36
C TYR A 108 4.73 7.03 -21.92
N THR A 109 5.63 7.63 -21.14
CA THR A 109 6.42 8.79 -21.57
C THR A 109 7.32 8.44 -22.75
N ILE A 110 8.07 7.32 -22.65
CA ILE A 110 8.95 6.86 -23.74
C ILE A 110 8.14 6.55 -25.00
N LEU A 111 7.02 5.87 -24.89
CA LEU A 111 6.15 5.58 -26.02
C LEU A 111 5.59 6.87 -26.65
N ALA A 112 5.19 7.83 -25.82
CA ALA A 112 4.70 9.12 -26.30
C ALA A 112 5.79 9.91 -27.04
N GLU A 113 7.01 9.92 -26.55
CA GLU A 113 8.15 10.60 -27.18
C GLU A 113 8.55 9.95 -28.51
N VAL A 114 8.51 8.61 -28.59
CA VAL A 114 8.88 7.87 -29.81
C VAL A 114 7.81 7.99 -30.89
N PHE A 115 6.53 7.84 -30.55
CA PHE A 115 5.43 7.78 -31.50
C PHE A 115 4.78 9.14 -31.80
N PHE A 116 4.83 10.11 -30.87
CA PHE A 116 4.15 11.39 -30.99
C PHE A 116 5.13 12.57 -30.98
N LYS A 117 6.13 12.55 -31.85
CA LYS A 117 7.15 13.62 -31.97
C LYS A 117 6.61 15.04 -32.14
N THR A 118 5.38 15.21 -32.59
CA THR A 118 4.73 16.50 -32.83
C THR A 118 3.68 16.89 -31.81
N TYR A 119 3.35 16.02 -30.86
CA TYR A 119 2.31 16.27 -29.88
C TYR A 119 2.91 16.39 -28.47
N TYR A 120 3.12 17.63 -28.05
CA TYR A 120 3.37 17.92 -26.64
C TYR A 120 2.06 17.69 -25.87
N ALA A 121 1.78 16.47 -25.53
CA ALA A 121 0.72 16.16 -24.57
C ALA A 121 1.24 16.55 -23.20
N ASP A 122 0.73 17.64 -22.67
CA ASP A 122 0.90 18.03 -21.27
C ASP A 122 0.49 16.82 -20.41
N ILE A 123 1.46 16.13 -19.80
CA ILE A 123 1.28 14.81 -19.17
C ILE A 123 0.62 14.99 -17.78
N LYS A 124 -0.47 15.71 -17.71
CA LYS A 124 -1.39 15.66 -16.56
C LYS A 124 -2.07 14.29 -16.42
N LYS A 125 -1.95 13.40 -17.42
CA LYS A 125 -2.52 12.06 -17.42
C LYS A 125 -1.81 11.04 -16.51
N GLY A 126 -0.58 11.30 -16.05
CA GLY A 126 0.09 10.50 -15.04
C GLY A 126 -0.60 10.47 -13.67
N MET A 127 -1.56 11.36 -13.47
CA MET A 127 -2.32 11.46 -12.22
C MET A 127 -3.13 10.18 -11.89
N PHE A 128 -3.68 9.48 -12.90
CA PHE A 128 -4.44 8.25 -12.69
C PHE A 128 -3.55 7.08 -12.22
N LEU A 129 -2.37 6.92 -12.80
CA LEU A 129 -1.44 5.84 -12.43
C LEU A 129 -0.95 5.94 -10.98
N THR A 130 -0.90 7.16 -10.43
CA THR A 130 -0.54 7.40 -9.03
C THR A 130 -1.57 6.77 -8.08
N TYR A 131 -2.86 6.74 -8.44
CA TYR A 131 -3.90 6.09 -7.64
C TYR A 131 -3.86 4.56 -7.69
N CYS A 132 -3.14 3.97 -8.64
CA CYS A 132 -2.98 2.53 -8.78
C CYS A 132 -1.84 1.93 -7.93
N SER A 133 -1.31 2.68 -6.96
CA SER A 133 -0.24 2.21 -6.07
C SER A 133 -0.45 2.68 -4.64
N PRO A 134 -0.17 1.84 -3.63
CA PRO A 134 -0.27 2.25 -2.22
C PRO A 134 0.68 3.40 -1.86
N ILE A 135 1.88 3.49 -2.46
CA ILE A 135 2.79 4.63 -2.28
C ILE A 135 2.23 5.90 -2.94
N GLY A 136 1.67 5.78 -4.13
CA GLY A 136 1.04 6.92 -4.79
C GLY A 136 -0.17 7.45 -4.01
N LEU A 137 -1.00 6.55 -3.46
CA LEU A 137 -2.10 6.90 -2.57
C LEU A 137 -1.59 7.55 -1.28
N ALA A 138 -0.55 6.98 -0.66
CA ALA A 138 0.08 7.56 0.51
C ALA A 138 0.59 8.98 0.24
N ARG A 139 1.30 9.18 -0.87
CA ARG A 139 1.78 10.50 -1.27
C ARG A 139 0.63 11.49 -1.46
N LYS A 140 -0.47 11.08 -2.08
CA LYS A 140 -1.65 11.93 -2.29
C LYS A 140 -2.37 12.26 -0.98
N LEU A 141 -2.52 11.31 -0.07
CA LEU A 141 -3.18 11.52 1.22
C LEU A 141 -2.33 12.30 2.21
N LEU A 142 -1.00 12.14 2.17
CA LEU A 142 -0.09 12.73 3.14
C LEU A 142 0.54 14.04 2.66
N ASN A 143 0.58 14.33 1.35
CA ASN A 143 1.13 15.60 0.83
C ASN A 143 0.44 16.81 1.45
N ASP A 144 -0.85 16.68 1.69
CA ASP A 144 -1.70 17.70 2.30
C ASP A 144 -1.29 18.05 3.76
N ILE A 145 -0.59 17.12 4.41
CA ILE A 145 -0.10 17.28 5.80
C ILE A 145 1.28 17.95 5.81
N PHE A 146 2.05 17.81 4.72
CA PHE A 146 3.46 18.25 4.67
C PHE A 146 3.72 19.45 3.77
N GLU A 147 2.86 19.76 2.80
CA GLU A 147 3.04 20.91 1.91
C GLU A 147 2.22 22.10 2.40
N THR A 148 2.95 23.18 2.73
CA THR A 148 2.41 24.46 3.23
C THR A 148 1.66 25.26 2.15
N ASP A 149 1.77 24.86 0.88
CA ASP A 149 1.09 25.50 -0.24
C ASP A 149 -0.37 25.03 -0.35
N ALA A 150 -1.18 25.43 0.62
CA ALA A 150 -2.60 25.10 0.80
C ALA A 150 -3.53 25.53 -0.35
N VAL A 151 -3.01 26.13 -1.42
CA VAL A 151 -3.80 26.79 -2.47
C VAL A 151 -4.37 25.84 -3.52
N LEU A 152 -3.92 24.59 -3.62
CA LEU A 152 -4.27 23.68 -4.73
C LEU A 152 -5.03 22.42 -4.35
N TRP A 153 -5.34 22.18 -3.07
CA TRP A 153 -6.05 20.97 -2.64
C TRP A 153 -7.51 21.28 -2.33
N THR A 154 -8.34 21.14 -3.35
CA THR A 154 -9.79 21.20 -3.19
C THR A 154 -10.26 19.96 -2.43
N TRP A 155 -11.34 20.10 -1.66
CA TRP A 155 -12.03 18.99 -0.97
C TRP A 155 -12.31 17.80 -1.91
N GLU A 156 -12.53 18.07 -3.19
CA GLU A 156 -12.71 17.04 -4.22
C GLU A 156 -11.47 16.15 -4.41
N ALA A 157 -10.26 16.71 -4.38
CA ALA A 157 -9.02 15.95 -4.53
C ALA A 157 -8.75 15.04 -3.31
N ARG A 158 -9.08 15.52 -2.12
CA ARG A 158 -8.98 14.73 -0.86
C ARG A 158 -9.96 13.56 -0.87
N SER A 159 -11.20 13.80 -1.24
CA SER A 159 -12.24 12.78 -1.28
C SER A 159 -11.96 11.71 -2.34
N THR A 160 -11.44 12.08 -3.50
CA THR A 160 -11.06 11.13 -4.55
C THR A 160 -9.87 10.26 -4.14
N ALA A 161 -8.84 10.82 -3.49
CA ALA A 161 -7.72 10.04 -2.98
C ALA A 161 -8.14 9.06 -1.87
N PHE A 162 -9.03 9.50 -0.98
CA PHE A 162 -9.59 8.65 0.07
C PHE A 162 -10.47 7.54 -0.50
N ALA A 163 -11.35 7.85 -1.44
CA ALA A 163 -12.18 6.85 -2.13
C ALA A 163 -11.31 5.81 -2.88
N ALA A 164 -10.26 6.25 -3.58
CA ALA A 164 -9.32 5.36 -4.24
C ALA A 164 -8.59 4.44 -3.23
N SER A 165 -8.20 4.96 -2.07
CA SER A 165 -7.59 4.14 -1.01
C SER A 165 -8.55 3.10 -0.43
N CYS A 166 -9.83 3.44 -0.26
CA CYS A 166 -10.86 2.49 0.15
C CYS A 166 -11.06 1.38 -0.88
N ILE A 167 -11.09 1.71 -2.17
CA ILE A 167 -11.16 0.71 -3.26
C ILE A 167 -9.93 -0.19 -3.22
N TRP A 168 -8.73 0.37 -3.09
CA TRP A 168 -7.50 -0.41 -2.98
C TRP A 168 -7.51 -1.38 -1.80
N ILE A 169 -7.90 -0.91 -0.61
CA ILE A 169 -8.01 -1.71 0.61
C ILE A 169 -9.02 -2.85 0.43
N THR A 170 -10.18 -2.58 -0.16
CA THR A 170 -11.20 -3.61 -0.38
C THR A 170 -10.75 -4.67 -1.37
N VAL A 171 -10.14 -4.28 -2.48
CA VAL A 171 -9.64 -5.21 -3.51
C VAL A 171 -8.48 -6.05 -2.96
N THR A 172 -7.49 -5.43 -2.34
CA THR A 172 -6.34 -6.16 -1.77
C THR A 172 -6.74 -7.02 -0.59
N GLY A 173 -7.64 -6.55 0.27
CA GLY A 173 -8.18 -7.32 1.38
C GLY A 173 -8.97 -8.56 0.93
N ALA A 174 -9.83 -8.41 -0.07
CA ALA A 174 -10.53 -9.54 -0.69
C ALA A 174 -9.56 -10.55 -1.32
N ALA A 175 -8.52 -10.07 -2.03
CA ALA A 175 -7.49 -10.92 -2.61
C ALA A 175 -6.69 -11.68 -1.54
N VAL A 176 -6.29 -11.01 -0.47
CA VAL A 176 -5.61 -11.62 0.68
C VAL A 176 -6.46 -12.73 1.28
N PHE A 177 -7.74 -12.47 1.54
CA PHE A 177 -8.66 -13.43 2.13
C PHE A 177 -8.85 -14.68 1.25
N VAL A 178 -9.08 -14.48 -0.06
CA VAL A 178 -9.29 -15.57 -1.01
C VAL A 178 -8.03 -16.39 -1.21
N LEU A 179 -6.88 -15.73 -1.41
CA LEU A 179 -5.62 -16.41 -1.68
C LEU A 179 -5.07 -17.13 -0.44
N PHE A 180 -5.23 -16.54 0.75
CA PHE A 180 -4.85 -17.21 1.98
C PHE A 180 -5.61 -18.52 2.19
N HIS A 181 -6.89 -18.53 1.82
CA HIS A 181 -7.70 -19.74 1.92
C HIS A 181 -7.29 -20.84 0.90
N LYS A 182 -6.85 -20.42 -0.29
CA LYS A 182 -6.42 -21.32 -1.38
C LYS A 182 -4.95 -21.73 -1.30
N ARG A 183 -4.16 -21.12 -0.42
CA ARG A 183 -2.72 -21.39 -0.32
C ARG A 183 -2.47 -22.80 0.20
N PRO A 184 -1.71 -23.66 -0.53
CA PRO A 184 -1.32 -24.97 -0.03
C PRO A 184 -0.37 -24.84 1.16
N SER A 185 -0.50 -25.72 2.17
CA SER A 185 0.35 -25.72 3.38
C SER A 185 1.82 -26.10 3.10
N GLU A 186 2.05 -26.84 2.01
CA GLU A 186 3.37 -27.42 1.68
C GLU A 186 4.31 -26.44 0.93
N THR A 187 3.89 -25.21 0.68
CA THR A 187 4.65 -24.23 -0.10
C THR A 187 5.64 -23.39 0.71
N ALA A 188 5.74 -23.65 2.01
CA ALA A 188 6.73 -22.98 2.86
C ALA A 188 8.15 -23.36 2.44
N GLY A 189 8.95 -22.36 2.02
CA GLY A 189 10.31 -22.54 1.52
C GLY A 189 10.47 -22.53 0.00
N ASN A 190 9.39 -22.63 -0.78
CA ASN A 190 9.43 -22.43 -2.21
C ASN A 190 9.40 -20.93 -2.55
N ALA A 191 10.09 -20.52 -3.63
CA ALA A 191 10.12 -19.12 -4.04
C ALA A 191 8.70 -18.57 -4.30
N MET A 192 7.82 -19.39 -4.87
CA MET A 192 6.42 -19.05 -5.18
C MET A 192 5.45 -20.06 -4.59
N ALA A 193 4.39 -19.57 -3.94
CA ALA A 193 3.32 -20.40 -3.41
C ALA A 193 2.36 -20.93 -4.50
N PHE A 194 2.22 -20.18 -5.59
CA PHE A 194 1.34 -20.52 -6.72
C PHE A 194 2.16 -20.65 -8.01
N PRO A 195 2.26 -21.84 -8.62
CA PRO A 195 3.05 -22.05 -9.85
C PRO A 195 2.54 -21.21 -11.03
N LYS A 196 1.25 -20.93 -11.11
CA LYS A 196 0.66 -20.06 -12.15
C LYS A 196 1.07 -18.59 -12.02
N ALA A 197 1.32 -18.10 -10.81
CA ALA A 197 1.76 -16.73 -10.56
C ALA A 197 3.22 -16.50 -10.94
N ASN A 198 4.04 -17.56 -11.01
CA ASN A 198 5.45 -17.49 -11.32
C ASN A 198 5.72 -16.81 -12.67
N GLY A 199 4.97 -17.17 -13.72
CA GLY A 199 5.12 -16.56 -15.06
C GLY A 199 4.81 -15.05 -15.05
N ILE A 200 3.72 -14.65 -14.41
CA ILE A 200 3.29 -13.25 -14.33
C ILE A 200 4.31 -12.42 -13.56
N ILE A 201 4.77 -12.91 -12.41
CA ILE A 201 5.73 -12.18 -11.56
C ILE A 201 7.10 -12.07 -12.24
N ARG A 202 7.54 -13.11 -12.97
CA ARG A 202 8.79 -13.04 -13.77
C ARG A 202 8.69 -11.95 -14.84
N ILE A 203 7.58 -11.89 -15.58
CA ILE A 203 7.36 -10.86 -16.61
C ILE A 203 7.36 -9.46 -15.96
N LEU A 204 6.65 -9.30 -14.83
CA LEU A 204 6.61 -8.05 -14.08
C LEU A 204 7.98 -7.61 -13.56
N LEU A 205 8.89 -8.53 -13.24
CA LEU A 205 10.27 -8.24 -12.84
C LEU A 205 11.17 -7.90 -14.02
N VAL A 206 10.99 -8.56 -15.18
CA VAL A 206 11.83 -8.35 -16.36
C VAL A 206 11.59 -6.98 -17.00
N ILE A 207 10.34 -6.53 -17.07
CA ILE A 207 9.99 -5.24 -17.68
C ILE A 207 10.75 -4.06 -17.04
N PRO A 208 10.77 -3.87 -15.70
CA PRO A 208 11.54 -2.79 -15.10
C PRO A 208 13.03 -2.87 -15.42
N VAL A 209 13.60 -4.05 -15.35
CA VAL A 209 15.03 -4.25 -15.64
C VAL A 209 15.35 -3.87 -17.09
N SER A 210 14.48 -4.24 -18.05
CA SER A 210 14.69 -3.91 -19.47
C SER A 210 14.47 -2.43 -19.81
N VAL A 211 13.70 -1.70 -19.02
CA VAL A 211 13.47 -0.26 -19.24
C VAL A 211 14.60 0.59 -18.69
N TYR A 212 15.30 0.12 -17.64
CA TYR A 212 16.38 0.85 -16.99
C TYR A 212 17.79 0.32 -17.31
N ALA A 213 17.91 -0.75 -18.09
CA ALA A 213 19.19 -1.27 -18.60
C ALA A 213 19.58 -0.60 -19.91
#